data_ac653a3ebe64349d9e2322bf862b4ee9
#
_entry.id   ac653a3ebe64349d9e2322bf862b4ee9
#
_cell.length_a   1.000
_cell.length_b   1.000
_cell.length_c   1.000
_cell.angle_alpha   90.00
_cell.angle_beta   90.00
_cell.angle_gamma   90.00
#
_symmetry.space_group_name_H-M   'P 1'
#
loop_
_entity.id
_entity.type
_entity.pdbx_description
1 polymer ?
#
loop_
_entity_poly.entity_id
_entity_poly.type
_entity_poly.pdbx_seq_one_letter_code
_entity_poly.pdbx_strand_id
1 'polypeptide(L)'
;MVVGDVTTGTDVLVIGGGPGGYVATIRAGQLDLDVTLVEMDAYGGTCLNHGCIPSKALISATDIAHTAGDAERMGIYADPAVDMQGMVSWKDRLVTRLTKGVESLCEQAGATLIEGRAEFDGENRARIVQSGEGQGSESIEFEHAIVATGSRPIEIPNFEFDGEQILSSRDALALDTVPESLLVVGAGYIGMELATVYQKLGCDVTVVEQLDNALPTYEDDVTKVVRERAETLGIDFQFGQTAKNWEETDEGVVVRAESDDNEMAEFEGEKCLVAVGRRPVTDTLNLDAVDIETEEGVIETDDRARTSLDHIFAVGDVAGDPMLAHKAFKEGEVAAEVIAGEPSALDYQAIPAAVFTDPEIGNVGMTETEAEKGGYDPVVGQMPLRASGRALTLNEREGFVRVVADDETGFLLGAQIVGPEASELVAELAVAIELGATLEDVAATIHIHPTLGEAVHEAVKGALDESIHY
;
A
#
# COMPACT_ATOMS: atom_id res chain seq x y z
N MET A 1 -6.22 44.59 17.18
CA MET A 1 -4.92 44.74 16.50
C MET A 1 -4.91 43.63 15.46
N VAL A 2 -4.89 44.00 14.18
CA VAL A 2 -4.62 43.05 13.13
C VAL A 2 -3.14 42.74 13.25
N VAL A 3 -2.80 41.56 13.76
CA VAL A 3 -1.44 41.07 13.71
C VAL A 3 -1.21 40.77 12.22
N GLY A 4 -0.29 41.49 11.59
CA GLY A 4 0.07 41.26 10.20
C GLY A 4 0.60 39.82 10.07
N ASP A 5 0.23 39.13 8.98
CA ASP A 5 0.82 37.84 8.62
C ASP A 5 2.34 37.98 8.61
N VAL A 6 3.00 37.13 9.37
CA VAL A 6 4.46 37.01 9.27
C VAL A 6 4.72 36.18 8.00
N THR A 7 5.34 36.79 7.02
CA THR A 7 5.77 36.08 5.80
C THR A 7 7.19 35.58 6.03
N THR A 8 7.39 34.28 5.93
CA THR A 8 8.69 33.60 5.93
C THR A 8 8.98 33.11 4.51
N GLY A 9 10.24 32.82 4.17
CA GLY A 9 10.64 32.29 2.86
C GLY A 9 11.38 30.97 3.02
N THR A 10 11.30 30.09 2.02
CA THR A 10 12.02 28.81 1.94
C THR A 10 12.33 28.49 0.47
N ASP A 11 13.41 27.77 0.19
CA ASP A 11 13.69 27.31 -1.17
C ASP A 11 12.65 26.27 -1.62
N VAL A 12 12.33 25.33 -0.71
CA VAL A 12 11.38 24.23 -0.98
C VAL A 12 10.30 24.15 0.10
N LEU A 13 9.06 24.29 -0.29
CA LEU A 13 7.90 24.01 0.54
C LEU A 13 7.39 22.60 0.25
N VAL A 14 7.42 21.70 1.23
CA VAL A 14 6.83 20.36 1.12
C VAL A 14 5.49 20.34 1.84
N ILE A 15 4.41 19.96 1.15
CA ILE A 15 3.04 19.91 1.68
C ILE A 15 2.62 18.44 1.88
N GLY A 16 2.64 18.00 3.12
CA GLY A 16 2.38 16.62 3.54
C GLY A 16 3.64 15.86 3.93
N GLY A 17 3.64 15.29 5.13
CA GLY A 17 4.77 14.55 5.74
C GLY A 17 4.70 13.03 5.55
N GLY A 18 3.93 12.54 4.58
CA GLY A 18 3.87 11.14 4.20
C GLY A 18 5.15 10.64 3.52
N PRO A 19 5.17 9.38 3.02
CA PRO A 19 6.34 8.75 2.40
C PRO A 19 7.06 9.63 1.39
N GLY A 20 6.38 10.18 0.41
CA GLY A 20 6.99 11.08 -0.58
C GLY A 20 7.50 12.37 0.04
N GLY A 21 6.73 12.98 0.94
CA GLY A 21 7.06 14.28 1.52
C GLY A 21 8.25 14.24 2.47
N TYR A 22 8.32 13.30 3.41
CA TYR A 22 9.46 13.25 4.32
C TYR A 22 10.76 12.84 3.62
N VAL A 23 10.68 11.97 2.61
CA VAL A 23 11.86 11.60 1.80
C VAL A 23 12.34 12.79 0.99
N ALA A 24 11.43 13.51 0.30
CA ALA A 24 11.76 14.74 -0.41
C ALA A 24 12.40 15.77 0.52
N THR A 25 11.85 15.96 1.72
CA THR A 25 12.38 16.88 2.75
C THR A 25 13.80 16.53 3.16
N ILE A 26 14.05 15.25 3.48
CA ILE A 26 15.38 14.77 3.89
C ILE A 26 16.36 14.94 2.72
N ARG A 27 15.94 14.54 1.51
CA ARG A 27 16.82 14.60 0.33
C ARG A 27 17.16 16.03 -0.06
N ALA A 28 16.19 16.96 -0.04
CA ALA A 28 16.42 18.37 -0.30
C ALA A 28 17.39 19.00 0.73
N GLY A 29 17.21 18.69 2.02
CA GLY A 29 18.17 19.14 3.05
C GLY A 29 19.58 18.56 2.88
N GLN A 30 19.72 17.31 2.42
CA GLN A 30 21.02 16.72 2.06
C GLN A 30 21.69 17.39 0.85
N LEU A 31 20.91 18.10 0.04
CA LEU A 31 21.37 18.88 -1.12
C LEU A 31 21.54 20.37 -0.79
N ASP A 32 21.62 20.71 0.52
CA ASP A 32 21.84 22.05 1.05
C ASP A 32 20.74 23.08 0.69
N LEU A 33 19.49 22.62 0.39
CA LEU A 33 18.34 23.48 0.20
C LEU A 33 17.69 23.84 1.54
N ASP A 34 17.14 25.07 1.64
CA ASP A 34 16.29 25.47 2.77
C ASP A 34 14.88 24.89 2.59
N VAL A 35 14.46 24.00 3.49
CA VAL A 35 13.23 23.23 3.35
C VAL A 35 12.28 23.47 4.50
N THR A 36 11.02 23.75 4.17
CA THR A 36 9.92 23.77 5.13
C THR A 36 8.95 22.64 4.82
N LEU A 37 8.72 21.74 5.77
CA LEU A 37 7.72 20.67 5.69
C LEU A 37 6.49 21.03 6.53
N VAL A 38 5.32 21.01 5.90
CA VAL A 38 4.03 21.24 6.58
C VAL A 38 3.24 19.94 6.62
N GLU A 39 2.86 19.50 7.82
CA GLU A 39 2.04 18.29 8.05
C GLU A 39 0.82 18.61 8.93
N MET A 40 -0.35 18.12 8.55
CA MET A 40 -1.59 18.44 9.25
C MET A 40 -2.03 17.43 10.31
N ASP A 41 -1.57 16.16 10.22
CA ASP A 41 -1.94 15.07 11.13
C ASP A 41 -0.69 14.56 11.87
N ALA A 42 0.14 13.75 11.20
CA ALA A 42 1.34 13.17 11.81
C ALA A 42 2.44 12.89 10.79
N TYR A 43 3.69 13.18 11.13
CA TYR A 43 4.85 12.86 10.30
C TYR A 43 4.93 11.37 10.01
N GLY A 44 5.28 11.01 8.77
CA GLY A 44 5.21 9.64 8.25
C GLY A 44 3.90 9.31 7.54
N GLY A 45 2.89 10.20 7.66
CA GLY A 45 1.61 10.13 6.95
C GLY A 45 0.83 8.83 7.21
N THR A 46 -0.09 8.52 6.30
CA THR A 46 -0.96 7.33 6.40
C THR A 46 -0.16 6.03 6.56
N CYS A 47 0.89 5.84 5.78
CA CYS A 47 1.67 4.59 5.77
C CYS A 47 2.21 4.23 7.16
N LEU A 48 2.86 5.17 7.86
CA LEU A 48 3.44 4.92 9.18
C LEU A 48 2.39 4.87 10.29
N ASN A 49 1.40 5.76 10.23
CA ASN A 49 0.50 5.98 11.36
C ASN A 49 -0.79 5.15 11.29
N HIS A 50 -1.33 4.94 10.08
CA HIS A 50 -2.69 4.43 9.88
C HIS A 50 -2.82 3.40 8.74
N GLY A 51 -1.70 2.89 8.21
CA GLY A 51 -1.68 2.01 7.04
C GLY A 51 -0.67 0.88 7.14
N CYS A 52 0.39 0.94 6.32
CA CYS A 52 1.34 -0.15 6.11
C CYS A 52 1.96 -0.68 7.40
N ILE A 53 2.48 0.19 8.25
CA ILE A 53 3.18 -0.25 9.47
C ILE A 53 2.22 -0.83 10.51
N PRO A 54 1.13 -0.17 10.90
CA PRO A 54 0.19 -0.77 11.85
C PRO A 54 -0.48 -2.04 11.32
N SER A 55 -0.80 -2.14 10.03
CA SER A 55 -1.37 -3.36 9.46
C SER A 55 -0.38 -4.52 9.50
N LYS A 56 0.87 -4.32 9.10
CA LYS A 56 1.92 -5.37 9.12
C LYS A 56 2.29 -5.78 10.54
N ALA A 57 2.20 -4.86 11.51
CA ALA A 57 2.35 -5.23 12.93
C ALA A 57 1.24 -6.18 13.38
N LEU A 58 -0.03 -5.89 13.06
CA LEU A 58 -1.14 -6.80 13.41
C LEU A 58 -1.05 -8.12 12.64
N ILE A 59 -0.77 -8.11 11.34
CA ILE A 59 -0.56 -9.32 10.53
C ILE A 59 0.51 -10.21 11.18
N SER A 60 1.71 -9.67 11.46
CA SER A 60 2.79 -10.44 12.07
C SER A 60 2.41 -11.06 13.42
N ALA A 61 1.66 -10.31 14.25
CA ALA A 61 1.24 -10.81 15.55
C ALA A 61 0.16 -11.90 15.44
N THR A 62 -0.80 -11.73 14.53
CA THR A 62 -1.87 -12.71 14.28
C THR A 62 -1.32 -13.97 13.62
N ASP A 63 -0.33 -13.86 12.72
CA ASP A 63 0.32 -14.99 12.07
C ASP A 63 1.07 -15.87 13.08
N ILE A 64 1.74 -15.27 14.07
CA ILE A 64 2.40 -16.03 15.14
C ILE A 64 1.36 -16.85 15.93
N ALA A 65 0.24 -16.23 16.30
CA ALA A 65 -0.80 -16.92 17.06
C ALA A 65 -1.45 -18.03 16.21
N HIS A 66 -1.82 -17.73 14.98
CA HIS A 66 -2.44 -18.69 14.05
C HIS A 66 -1.51 -19.87 13.76
N THR A 67 -0.26 -19.59 13.37
CA THR A 67 0.74 -20.64 13.08
C THR A 67 0.98 -21.55 14.28
N ALA A 68 1.04 -21.00 15.49
CA ALA A 68 1.21 -21.80 16.68
C ALA A 68 -0.01 -22.71 16.94
N GLY A 69 -1.24 -22.20 16.69
CA GLY A 69 -2.49 -22.97 16.83
C GLY A 69 -2.67 -24.06 15.78
N ASP A 70 -2.15 -23.87 14.56
CA ASP A 70 -2.29 -24.83 13.43
C ASP A 70 -1.09 -25.80 13.28
N ALA A 71 -0.17 -25.83 14.24
CA ALA A 71 1.07 -26.60 14.12
C ALA A 71 0.96 -28.08 14.58
N GLU A 72 -0.24 -28.63 14.74
CA GLU A 72 -0.45 -30.04 15.16
C GLU A 72 0.26 -31.03 14.24
N ARG A 73 0.25 -30.80 12.92
CA ARG A 73 0.93 -31.65 11.94
C ARG A 73 2.45 -31.69 12.13
N MET A 74 3.02 -30.65 12.75
CA MET A 74 4.43 -30.58 13.13
C MET A 74 4.69 -31.19 14.53
N GLY A 75 3.64 -31.69 15.23
CA GLY A 75 3.72 -32.21 16.58
C GLY A 75 3.71 -31.12 17.66
N ILE A 76 3.28 -29.92 17.36
CA ILE A 76 3.15 -28.81 18.30
C ILE A 76 1.64 -28.64 18.60
N TYR A 77 1.30 -28.68 19.88
CA TYR A 77 -0.07 -28.49 20.36
C TYR A 77 -0.10 -27.22 21.20
N ALA A 78 -0.73 -26.19 20.70
CA ALA A 78 -0.84 -24.91 21.38
C ALA A 78 -2.26 -24.35 21.24
N ASP A 79 -2.68 -23.61 22.26
CA ASP A 79 -3.93 -22.84 22.27
C ASP A 79 -3.56 -21.39 22.63
N PRO A 80 -3.11 -20.60 21.66
CA PRO A 80 -2.63 -19.26 21.92
C PRO A 80 -3.76 -18.34 22.39
N ALA A 81 -3.59 -17.74 23.57
CA ALA A 81 -4.47 -16.68 24.02
C ALA A 81 -3.99 -15.33 23.47
N VAL A 82 -4.87 -14.60 22.81
CA VAL A 82 -4.57 -13.26 22.26
C VAL A 82 -5.11 -12.18 23.19
N ASP A 83 -4.24 -11.25 23.60
CA ASP A 83 -4.61 -10.01 24.28
C ASP A 83 -4.62 -8.89 23.24
N MET A 84 -5.80 -8.58 22.68
CA MET A 84 -5.94 -7.56 21.63
C MET A 84 -5.48 -6.18 22.09
N GLN A 85 -5.81 -5.77 23.30
CA GLN A 85 -5.36 -4.50 23.87
C GLN A 85 -3.83 -4.45 23.99
N GLY A 86 -3.21 -5.56 24.40
CA GLY A 86 -1.76 -5.71 24.46
C GLY A 86 -1.11 -5.64 23.07
N MET A 87 -1.72 -6.24 22.05
CA MET A 87 -1.28 -6.23 20.66
C MET A 87 -1.36 -4.81 20.08
N VAL A 88 -2.47 -4.12 20.24
CA VAL A 88 -2.65 -2.72 19.79
C VAL A 88 -1.65 -1.80 20.51
N SER A 89 -1.48 -1.95 21.83
CA SER A 89 -0.49 -1.17 22.56
C SER A 89 0.96 -1.41 22.08
N TRP A 90 1.28 -2.63 21.67
CA TRP A 90 2.59 -2.94 21.06
C TRP A 90 2.75 -2.29 19.70
N LYS A 91 1.76 -2.40 18.83
CA LYS A 91 1.69 -1.73 17.52
C LYS A 91 1.85 -0.20 17.67
N ASP A 92 1.13 0.44 18.61
CA ASP A 92 1.18 1.89 18.81
C ASP A 92 2.56 2.38 19.28
N ARG A 93 3.24 1.60 20.12
CA ARG A 93 4.64 1.89 20.50
C ARG A 93 5.59 1.83 19.31
N LEU A 94 5.37 0.87 18.39
CA LEU A 94 6.15 0.72 17.17
C LEU A 94 5.94 1.93 16.25
N VAL A 95 4.68 2.29 15.98
CA VAL A 95 4.29 3.46 15.20
C VAL A 95 4.89 4.73 15.78
N THR A 96 4.70 4.98 17.08
CA THR A 96 5.25 6.17 17.77
C THR A 96 6.77 6.27 17.62
N ARG A 97 7.47 5.14 17.74
CA ARG A 97 8.94 5.11 17.58
C ARG A 97 9.36 5.51 16.17
N LEU A 98 8.67 4.99 15.15
CA LEU A 98 9.01 5.26 13.76
C LEU A 98 8.65 6.69 13.35
N THR A 99 7.50 7.19 13.77
CA THR A 99 7.06 8.58 13.52
C THR A 99 8.06 9.59 14.09
N LYS A 100 8.49 9.40 15.37
CA LYS A 100 9.55 10.23 15.96
C LYS A 100 10.90 10.08 15.26
N GLY A 101 11.17 8.91 14.68
CA GLY A 101 12.35 8.68 13.87
C GLY A 101 12.34 9.54 12.61
N VAL A 102 11.21 9.59 11.88
CA VAL A 102 11.04 10.43 10.70
C VAL A 102 11.17 11.92 11.05
N GLU A 103 10.47 12.39 12.08
CA GLU A 103 10.57 13.76 12.57
C GLU A 103 12.03 14.15 12.83
N SER A 104 12.75 13.33 13.58
CA SER A 104 14.16 13.55 13.90
C SER A 104 15.08 13.54 12.67
N LEU A 105 14.80 12.71 11.65
CA LEU A 105 15.56 12.68 10.41
C LEU A 105 15.35 13.95 9.58
N CYS A 106 14.11 14.48 9.51
CA CYS A 106 13.82 15.75 8.86
C CYS A 106 14.54 16.93 9.58
N GLU A 107 14.49 16.96 10.93
CA GLU A 107 15.22 17.98 11.70
C GLU A 107 16.76 17.89 11.49
N GLN A 108 17.31 16.68 11.45
CA GLN A 108 18.75 16.45 11.21
C GLN A 108 19.16 16.88 9.78
N ALA A 109 18.25 16.79 8.83
CA ALA A 109 18.45 17.31 7.48
C ALA A 109 18.35 18.86 7.39
N GLY A 110 18.04 19.54 8.50
CA GLY A 110 17.95 21.00 8.57
C GLY A 110 16.57 21.56 8.24
N ALA A 111 15.56 20.73 8.05
CA ALA A 111 14.23 21.18 7.70
C ALA A 111 13.51 21.91 8.83
N THR A 112 12.73 22.94 8.46
CA THR A 112 11.75 23.56 9.35
C THR A 112 10.45 22.75 9.29
N LEU A 113 9.97 22.29 10.45
CA LEU A 113 8.75 21.48 10.56
C LEU A 113 7.61 22.33 11.11
N ILE A 114 6.46 22.33 10.45
CA ILE A 114 5.25 23.08 10.83
C ILE A 114 4.06 22.16 10.88
N GLU A 115 3.38 22.12 12.03
CA GLU A 115 2.10 21.42 12.19
C GLU A 115 0.96 22.32 11.72
N GLY A 116 0.29 21.92 10.64
CA GLY A 116 -0.80 22.69 10.07
C GLY A 116 -1.20 22.23 8.69
N ARG A 117 -2.25 22.85 8.15
CA ARG A 117 -2.72 22.64 6.78
C ARG A 117 -2.20 23.79 5.90
N ALA A 118 -1.50 23.43 4.83
CA ALA A 118 -1.06 24.38 3.81
C ALA A 118 -2.07 24.41 2.65
N GLU A 119 -2.35 25.61 2.14
CA GLU A 119 -3.14 25.87 0.94
C GLU A 119 -2.44 26.94 0.08
N PHE A 120 -2.46 26.80 -1.23
CA PHE A 120 -1.88 27.80 -2.11
C PHE A 120 -2.65 29.13 -2.05
N ASP A 121 -1.92 30.24 -1.96
CA ASP A 121 -2.45 31.62 -1.94
C ASP A 121 -1.76 32.49 -3.01
N GLY A 122 -1.30 31.86 -4.08
CA GLY A 122 -0.62 32.44 -5.24
C GLY A 122 0.49 31.52 -5.74
N GLU A 123 1.05 31.85 -6.91
CA GLU A 123 2.02 31.01 -7.64
C GLU A 123 3.23 30.58 -6.80
N ASN A 124 3.76 31.43 -5.94
CA ASN A 124 4.93 31.17 -5.10
C ASN A 124 4.62 31.43 -3.62
N ARG A 125 3.38 31.28 -3.20
CA ARG A 125 2.97 31.52 -1.82
C ARG A 125 1.94 30.51 -1.36
N ALA A 126 2.11 30.03 -0.15
CA ALA A 126 1.13 29.21 0.56
C ALA A 126 0.75 29.86 1.89
N ARG A 127 -0.50 29.68 2.27
CA ARG A 127 -1.02 30.00 3.57
C ARG A 127 -1.07 28.74 4.41
N ILE A 128 -0.53 28.81 5.64
CA ILE A 128 -0.57 27.71 6.60
C ILE A 128 -1.55 28.07 7.72
N VAL A 129 -2.52 27.20 7.92
CA VAL A 129 -3.46 27.27 9.04
C VAL A 129 -2.96 26.29 10.09
N GLN A 130 -2.40 26.81 11.18
CA GLN A 130 -1.85 25.99 12.26
C GLN A 130 -2.95 25.22 12.99
N SER A 131 -2.64 23.97 13.39
CA SER A 131 -3.51 23.13 14.19
C SER A 131 -3.33 23.47 15.68
N GLY A 132 -4.42 23.64 16.46
CA GLY A 132 -4.37 23.79 17.93
C GLY A 132 -5.00 25.07 18.51
N GLU A 133 -4.88 25.22 19.84
CA GLU A 133 -5.41 26.39 20.58
C GLU A 133 -4.55 27.64 20.28
N GLY A 134 -5.18 28.62 19.62
CA GLY A 134 -4.52 29.89 19.28
C GLY A 134 -4.36 30.11 17.78
N GLN A 135 -5.16 29.43 16.94
CA GLN A 135 -5.17 29.45 15.48
C GLN A 135 -4.58 30.74 14.87
N GLY A 136 -3.28 30.68 14.55
CA GLY A 136 -2.59 31.64 13.72
C GLY A 136 -2.63 31.16 12.26
N SER A 137 -2.64 32.09 11.33
CA SER A 137 -2.25 31.78 9.96
C SER A 137 -0.95 32.52 9.67
N GLU A 138 -0.06 31.85 8.98
CA GLU A 138 1.18 32.44 8.45
C GLU A 138 1.24 32.20 6.95
N SER A 139 1.94 33.06 6.25
CA SER A 139 2.20 32.90 4.82
C SER A 139 3.66 32.54 4.60
N ILE A 140 3.92 31.56 3.73
CA ILE A 140 5.26 31.15 3.33
C ILE A 140 5.41 31.46 1.83
N GLU A 141 6.47 32.18 1.48
CA GLU A 141 6.94 32.31 0.10
C GLU A 141 7.94 31.19 -0.19
N PHE A 142 7.87 30.59 -1.37
CA PHE A 142 8.73 29.49 -1.78
C PHE A 142 9.26 29.70 -3.21
N GLU A 143 10.43 29.13 -3.49
CA GLU A 143 10.92 29.05 -4.88
C GLU A 143 10.32 27.84 -5.58
N HIS A 144 10.22 26.69 -4.88
CA HIS A 144 9.61 25.45 -5.35
C HIS A 144 8.65 24.87 -4.31
N ALA A 145 7.62 24.14 -4.77
CA ALA A 145 6.74 23.39 -3.89
C ALA A 145 6.66 21.91 -4.31
N ILE A 146 6.57 21.01 -3.33
CA ILE A 146 6.31 19.58 -3.53
C ILE A 146 5.00 19.23 -2.84
N VAL A 147 3.98 18.88 -3.63
CA VAL A 147 2.70 18.40 -3.13
C VAL A 147 2.80 16.92 -2.85
N ALA A 148 2.68 16.54 -1.56
CA ALA A 148 2.79 15.17 -1.06
C ALA A 148 1.62 14.81 -0.13
N THR A 149 0.42 15.33 -0.42
CA THR A 149 -0.79 15.21 0.42
C THR A 149 -1.40 13.83 0.43
N GLY A 150 -0.95 12.93 -0.45
CA GLY A 150 -1.32 11.54 -0.46
C GLY A 150 -2.78 11.29 -0.83
N SER A 151 -3.38 10.30 -0.19
CA SER A 151 -4.75 9.84 -0.44
C SER A 151 -5.51 9.57 0.86
N ARG A 152 -6.84 9.46 0.73
CA ARG A 152 -7.75 9.06 1.82
C ARG A 152 -8.71 7.95 1.37
N PRO A 153 -9.27 7.15 2.29
CA PRO A 153 -10.31 6.17 1.96
C PRO A 153 -11.49 6.80 1.24
N ILE A 154 -12.10 6.05 0.31
CA ILE A 154 -13.33 6.45 -0.36
C ILE A 154 -14.50 6.17 0.57
N GLU A 155 -15.32 7.19 0.83
CA GLU A 155 -16.65 7.04 1.42
C GLU A 155 -17.65 6.79 0.30
N ILE A 156 -18.39 5.68 0.39
CA ILE A 156 -19.49 5.43 -0.53
C ILE A 156 -20.78 6.06 0.01
N PRO A 157 -21.72 6.45 -0.85
CA PRO A 157 -22.97 7.08 -0.40
C PRO A 157 -23.68 6.26 0.67
N ASN A 158 -24.11 6.92 1.74
CA ASN A 158 -24.76 6.37 2.93
C ASN A 158 -23.86 5.53 3.86
N PHE A 159 -22.54 5.52 3.66
CA PHE A 159 -21.57 4.84 4.52
C PHE A 159 -20.48 5.83 4.95
N GLU A 160 -20.89 6.94 5.53
CA GLU A 160 -19.96 7.90 6.13
C GLU A 160 -19.25 7.22 7.32
N PHE A 161 -17.94 7.40 7.42
CA PHE A 161 -17.17 6.85 8.54
C PHE A 161 -17.52 7.54 9.85
N ASP A 162 -18.03 6.78 10.81
CA ASP A 162 -18.37 7.26 12.16
C ASP A 162 -17.33 6.78 13.21
N GLY A 163 -16.47 5.82 12.84
CA GLY A 163 -15.46 5.23 13.72
C GLY A 163 -16.04 4.28 14.79
N GLU A 164 -17.36 4.06 14.79
CA GLU A 164 -18.05 3.19 15.74
C GLU A 164 -18.69 1.99 15.04
N GLN A 165 -19.56 2.21 14.07
CA GLN A 165 -20.26 1.17 13.32
C GLN A 165 -19.71 1.01 11.91
N ILE A 166 -19.49 2.13 11.20
CA ILE A 166 -18.89 2.16 9.87
C ILE A 166 -17.45 2.62 9.99
N LEU A 167 -16.55 1.67 9.77
CA LEU A 167 -15.12 1.83 9.97
C LEU A 167 -14.39 2.08 8.65
N SER A 168 -13.44 3.00 8.70
CA SER A 168 -12.33 3.02 7.74
C SER A 168 -11.25 2.00 8.14
N SER A 169 -10.26 1.79 7.28
CA SER A 169 -9.08 0.98 7.64
C SER A 169 -8.31 1.53 8.85
N ARG A 170 -8.30 2.87 9.02
CA ARG A 170 -7.71 3.54 10.20
C ARG A 170 -8.40 3.10 11.49
N ASP A 171 -9.73 3.10 11.49
CA ASP A 171 -10.55 2.75 12.65
C ASP A 171 -10.41 1.26 12.98
N ALA A 172 -10.46 0.39 11.96
CA ALA A 172 -10.26 -1.04 12.12
C ALA A 172 -8.87 -1.36 12.73
N LEU A 173 -7.81 -0.67 12.31
CA LEU A 173 -6.46 -0.85 12.87
C LEU A 173 -6.34 -0.33 14.32
N ALA A 174 -7.30 0.44 14.81
CA ALA A 174 -7.31 1.00 16.16
C ALA A 174 -8.21 0.25 17.15
N LEU A 175 -9.01 -0.74 16.69
CA LEU A 175 -9.88 -1.53 17.58
C LEU A 175 -9.03 -2.27 18.62
N ASP A 176 -9.34 -2.09 19.88
CA ASP A 176 -8.68 -2.73 21.02
C ASP A 176 -9.40 -4.00 21.53
N THR A 177 -10.52 -4.32 20.88
CA THR A 177 -11.31 -5.55 21.08
C THR A 177 -11.61 -6.17 19.73
N VAL A 178 -11.63 -7.50 19.68
CA VAL A 178 -12.04 -8.24 18.49
C VAL A 178 -13.57 -8.25 18.45
N PRO A 179 -14.23 -7.75 17.40
CA PRO A 179 -15.68 -7.86 17.27
C PRO A 179 -16.11 -9.32 17.08
N GLU A 180 -17.32 -9.67 17.49
CA GLU A 180 -17.86 -11.02 17.27
C GLU A 180 -18.02 -11.31 15.77
N SER A 181 -18.44 -10.29 14.98
CA SER A 181 -18.58 -10.38 13.54
C SER A 181 -18.20 -9.05 12.84
N LEU A 182 -17.62 -9.17 11.64
CA LEU A 182 -17.18 -8.04 10.82
C LEU A 182 -17.66 -8.21 9.38
N LEU A 183 -18.45 -7.24 8.91
CA LEU A 183 -18.69 -7.08 7.48
C LEU A 183 -17.55 -6.29 6.87
N VAL A 184 -17.02 -6.75 5.74
CA VAL A 184 -16.00 -6.03 4.96
C VAL A 184 -16.59 -5.70 3.59
N VAL A 185 -16.82 -4.45 3.30
CA VAL A 185 -17.27 -3.97 2.00
C VAL A 185 -16.06 -3.62 1.16
N GLY A 186 -15.81 -4.43 0.12
CA GLY A 186 -14.67 -4.34 -0.78
C GLY A 186 -13.60 -5.41 -0.51
N ALA A 187 -13.32 -6.24 -1.52
CA ALA A 187 -12.33 -7.31 -1.50
C ALA A 187 -11.00 -6.91 -2.17
N GLY A 188 -10.63 -5.61 -2.14
CA GLY A 188 -9.30 -5.14 -2.51
C GLY A 188 -8.25 -5.53 -1.46
N TYR A 189 -6.96 -5.20 -1.71
CA TYR A 189 -5.86 -5.61 -0.83
C TYR A 189 -6.04 -5.19 0.64
N ILE A 190 -6.54 -3.97 0.92
CA ILE A 190 -6.79 -3.50 2.30
C ILE A 190 -7.90 -4.33 2.97
N GLY A 191 -9.01 -4.54 2.25
CA GLY A 191 -10.13 -5.35 2.75
C GLY A 191 -9.70 -6.78 3.05
N MET A 192 -8.98 -7.42 2.15
CA MET A 192 -8.50 -8.79 2.29
C MET A 192 -7.45 -8.96 3.40
N GLU A 193 -6.50 -8.03 3.54
CA GLU A 193 -5.52 -8.06 4.64
C GLU A 193 -6.21 -7.97 6.00
N LEU A 194 -7.13 -7.00 6.18
CA LEU A 194 -7.83 -6.82 7.45
C LEU A 194 -8.85 -7.93 7.72
N ALA A 195 -9.57 -8.41 6.71
CA ALA A 195 -10.43 -9.60 6.81
C ALA A 195 -9.64 -10.80 7.34
N THR A 196 -8.44 -11.06 6.79
CA THR A 196 -7.56 -12.14 7.22
C THR A 196 -7.11 -11.98 8.68
N VAL A 197 -6.72 -10.75 9.07
CA VAL A 197 -6.32 -10.45 10.47
C VAL A 197 -7.46 -10.77 11.43
N TYR A 198 -8.66 -10.24 11.18
CA TYR A 198 -9.79 -10.42 12.08
C TYR A 198 -10.29 -11.86 12.11
N GLN A 199 -10.31 -12.55 10.96
CA GLN A 199 -10.65 -13.98 10.90
C GLN A 199 -9.67 -14.83 11.73
N LYS A 200 -8.37 -14.59 11.62
CA LYS A 200 -7.34 -15.27 12.42
C LYS A 200 -7.46 -14.99 13.93
N LEU A 201 -8.07 -13.86 14.31
CA LEU A 201 -8.37 -13.51 15.70
C LEU A 201 -9.68 -14.13 16.22
N GLY A 202 -10.42 -14.86 15.39
CA GLY A 202 -11.66 -15.55 15.76
C GLY A 202 -12.93 -14.71 15.57
N CYS A 203 -12.87 -13.63 14.81
CA CYS A 203 -14.03 -12.86 14.36
C CYS A 203 -14.69 -13.59 13.17
N ASP A 204 -16.02 -13.65 13.13
CA ASP A 204 -16.76 -14.14 11.97
C ASP A 204 -16.76 -13.07 10.87
N VAL A 205 -16.05 -13.31 9.75
CA VAL A 205 -15.86 -12.30 8.70
C VAL A 205 -16.66 -12.64 7.45
N THR A 206 -17.48 -11.68 7.00
CA THR A 206 -18.17 -11.73 5.69
C THR A 206 -17.68 -10.58 4.82
N VAL A 207 -17.20 -10.92 3.61
CA VAL A 207 -16.73 -9.94 2.61
C VAL A 207 -17.80 -9.75 1.55
N VAL A 208 -18.28 -8.54 1.39
CA VAL A 208 -19.26 -8.12 0.38
C VAL A 208 -18.52 -7.37 -0.73
N GLU A 209 -18.53 -7.93 -1.94
CA GLU A 209 -17.78 -7.41 -3.09
C GLU A 209 -18.68 -7.27 -4.31
N GLN A 210 -18.58 -6.14 -4.98
CA GLN A 210 -19.35 -5.86 -6.19
C GLN A 210 -18.89 -6.71 -7.38
N LEU A 211 -17.61 -7.00 -7.47
CA LEU A 211 -17.03 -7.79 -8.55
C LEU A 211 -17.15 -9.29 -8.28
N ASP A 212 -16.81 -10.10 -9.29
CA ASP A 212 -16.98 -11.57 -9.24
C ASP A 212 -15.85 -12.29 -8.48
N ASN A 213 -14.81 -11.57 -8.05
CA ASN A 213 -13.66 -12.16 -7.37
C ASN A 213 -12.99 -11.19 -6.39
N ALA A 214 -12.26 -11.73 -5.41
CA ALA A 214 -11.37 -10.94 -4.55
C ALA A 214 -10.11 -10.52 -5.32
N LEU A 215 -9.49 -9.40 -4.90
CA LEU A 215 -8.24 -8.88 -5.48
C LEU A 215 -8.32 -8.70 -7.01
N PRO A 216 -9.32 -7.97 -7.53
CA PRO A 216 -9.69 -7.96 -8.96
C PRO A 216 -8.61 -7.38 -9.90
N THR A 217 -7.55 -6.81 -9.35
CA THR A 217 -6.40 -6.30 -10.13
C THR A 217 -5.35 -7.37 -10.44
N TYR A 218 -5.51 -8.58 -9.89
CA TYR A 218 -4.60 -9.71 -10.11
C TYR A 218 -5.22 -10.76 -11.02
N GLU A 219 -4.39 -11.63 -11.61
CA GLU A 219 -4.84 -12.71 -12.48
C GLU A 219 -5.62 -13.77 -11.69
N ASP A 220 -6.59 -14.42 -12.35
CA ASP A 220 -7.55 -15.35 -11.71
C ASP A 220 -6.89 -16.50 -10.96
N ASP A 221 -5.76 -17.03 -11.41
CA ASP A 221 -5.06 -18.13 -10.76
C ASP A 221 -4.29 -17.66 -9.51
N VAL A 222 -3.83 -16.39 -9.49
CA VAL A 222 -3.27 -15.73 -8.30
C VAL A 222 -4.36 -15.55 -7.25
N THR A 223 -5.46 -14.90 -7.63
CA THR A 223 -6.58 -14.59 -6.73
C THR A 223 -7.25 -15.85 -6.21
N LYS A 224 -7.32 -16.90 -7.02
CA LYS A 224 -7.89 -18.19 -6.63
C LYS A 224 -7.16 -18.81 -5.44
N VAL A 225 -5.83 -18.79 -5.42
CA VAL A 225 -5.05 -19.35 -4.30
C VAL A 225 -5.36 -18.62 -3.00
N VAL A 226 -5.36 -17.29 -3.02
CA VAL A 226 -5.65 -16.48 -1.83
C VAL A 226 -7.10 -16.66 -1.37
N ARG A 227 -8.06 -16.68 -2.30
CA ARG A 227 -9.47 -16.87 -1.98
C ARG A 227 -9.72 -18.25 -1.35
N GLU A 228 -9.24 -19.33 -1.96
CA GLU A 228 -9.43 -20.70 -1.43
C GLU A 228 -8.82 -20.85 -0.02
N ARG A 229 -7.70 -20.17 0.25
CA ARG A 229 -7.11 -20.13 1.59
C ARG A 229 -7.97 -19.31 2.56
N ALA A 230 -8.47 -18.14 2.16
CA ALA A 230 -9.34 -17.29 2.96
C ALA A 230 -10.66 -18.01 3.32
N GLU A 231 -11.27 -18.71 2.35
CA GLU A 231 -12.44 -19.59 2.59
C GLU A 231 -12.11 -20.72 3.57
N THR A 232 -10.92 -21.32 3.48
CA THR A 232 -10.45 -22.36 4.42
C THR A 232 -10.26 -21.80 5.84
N LEU A 233 -9.84 -20.54 5.97
CA LEU A 233 -9.76 -19.83 7.24
C LEU A 233 -11.15 -19.53 7.83
N GLY A 234 -12.21 -19.54 7.02
CA GLY A 234 -13.59 -19.31 7.43
C GLY A 234 -14.18 -17.98 6.97
N ILE A 235 -13.48 -17.21 6.11
CA ILE A 235 -14.04 -15.99 5.53
C ILE A 235 -15.15 -16.37 4.54
N ASP A 236 -16.34 -15.77 4.71
CA ASP A 236 -17.47 -15.92 3.79
C ASP A 236 -17.45 -14.81 2.74
N PHE A 237 -17.57 -15.16 1.45
CA PHE A 237 -17.56 -14.22 0.34
C PHE A 237 -18.93 -14.10 -0.31
N GLN A 238 -19.37 -12.85 -0.50
CA GLN A 238 -20.60 -12.46 -1.15
C GLN A 238 -20.25 -11.59 -2.37
N PHE A 239 -19.94 -12.24 -3.50
CA PHE A 239 -19.58 -11.59 -4.76
C PHE A 239 -20.81 -11.12 -5.54
N GLY A 240 -20.62 -10.15 -6.48
CA GLY A 240 -21.69 -9.57 -7.27
C GLY A 240 -22.68 -8.75 -6.43
N GLN A 241 -22.27 -8.23 -5.28
CA GLN A 241 -23.11 -7.53 -4.31
C GLN A 241 -22.66 -6.09 -4.11
N THR A 242 -23.45 -5.13 -4.57
CA THR A 242 -23.17 -3.70 -4.38
C THR A 242 -23.85 -3.19 -3.11
N ALA A 243 -23.08 -2.81 -2.11
CA ALA A 243 -23.60 -2.19 -0.87
C ALA A 243 -24.33 -0.87 -1.20
N LYS A 244 -25.56 -0.70 -0.74
CA LYS A 244 -26.42 0.46 -1.05
C LYS A 244 -26.71 1.34 0.15
N ASN A 245 -27.02 0.72 1.28
CA ASN A 245 -27.28 1.38 2.54
C ASN A 245 -27.10 0.43 3.72
N TRP A 246 -27.14 0.97 4.91
CA TRP A 246 -27.10 0.21 6.15
C TRP A 246 -28.07 0.79 7.18
N GLU A 247 -28.36 0.02 8.21
CA GLU A 247 -29.07 0.48 9.39
C GLU A 247 -28.43 -0.07 10.67
N GLU A 248 -28.45 0.73 11.73
CA GLU A 248 -28.01 0.31 13.05
C GLU A 248 -29.09 -0.56 13.71
N THR A 249 -28.68 -1.58 14.42
CA THR A 249 -29.53 -2.49 15.20
C THR A 249 -29.02 -2.60 16.64
N ASP A 250 -29.77 -3.27 17.51
CA ASP A 250 -29.32 -3.55 18.88
C ASP A 250 -28.08 -4.48 18.93
N GLU A 251 -27.79 -5.22 17.86
CA GLU A 251 -26.71 -6.20 17.75
C GLU A 251 -25.56 -5.74 16.84
N GLY A 252 -25.65 -4.57 16.23
CA GLY A 252 -24.63 -4.03 15.31
C GLY A 252 -25.23 -3.36 14.09
N VAL A 253 -24.82 -3.79 12.88
CA VAL A 253 -25.22 -3.20 11.60
C VAL A 253 -25.84 -4.23 10.67
N VAL A 254 -26.81 -3.81 9.87
CA VAL A 254 -27.34 -4.57 8.73
C VAL A 254 -27.02 -3.79 7.46
N VAL A 255 -26.20 -4.36 6.60
CA VAL A 255 -25.87 -3.81 5.28
C VAL A 255 -26.80 -4.41 4.24
N ARG A 256 -27.47 -3.55 3.46
CA ARG A 256 -28.27 -3.96 2.32
C ARG A 256 -27.47 -3.80 1.05
N ALA A 257 -27.37 -4.88 0.30
CA ALA A 257 -26.69 -4.90 -0.98
C ALA A 257 -27.63 -5.34 -2.10
N GLU A 258 -27.32 -4.93 -3.31
CA GLU A 258 -28.07 -5.24 -4.53
C GLU A 258 -27.17 -6.07 -5.46
N SER A 259 -27.67 -7.23 -5.89
CA SER A 259 -26.98 -8.04 -6.89
C SER A 259 -27.14 -7.49 -8.29
N ASP A 260 -26.37 -8.00 -9.25
CA ASP A 260 -26.46 -7.66 -10.67
C ASP A 260 -27.86 -7.95 -11.27
N ASP A 261 -28.59 -8.90 -10.69
CA ASP A 261 -29.96 -9.23 -11.04
C ASP A 261 -31.01 -8.34 -10.38
N ASN A 262 -30.58 -7.29 -9.64
CA ASN A 262 -31.39 -6.37 -8.83
C ASN A 262 -32.14 -7.06 -7.68
N GLU A 263 -31.62 -8.16 -7.16
CA GLU A 263 -32.11 -8.79 -5.94
C GLU A 263 -31.44 -8.14 -4.72
N MET A 264 -32.25 -7.82 -3.71
CA MET A 264 -31.73 -7.26 -2.47
C MET A 264 -31.37 -8.38 -1.48
N ALA A 265 -30.17 -8.28 -0.93
CA ALA A 265 -29.68 -9.12 0.16
C ALA A 265 -29.37 -8.27 1.40
N GLU A 266 -29.44 -8.89 2.57
CA GLU A 266 -29.08 -8.28 3.85
C GLU A 266 -27.96 -9.08 4.51
N PHE A 267 -26.94 -8.37 5.01
CA PHE A 267 -25.77 -8.94 5.70
C PHE A 267 -25.66 -8.29 7.07
N GLU A 268 -25.52 -9.08 8.10
CA GLU A 268 -25.46 -8.65 9.51
C GLU A 268 -24.05 -8.76 10.04
N GLY A 269 -23.63 -7.81 10.86
CA GLY A 269 -22.34 -7.81 11.55
C GLY A 269 -22.33 -6.86 12.75
N GLU A 270 -21.45 -7.09 13.70
CA GLU A 270 -21.26 -6.14 14.81
C GLU A 270 -20.70 -4.80 14.31
N LYS A 271 -19.82 -4.86 13.30
CA LYS A 271 -19.21 -3.68 12.66
C LYS A 271 -19.09 -3.87 11.15
N CYS A 272 -18.95 -2.77 10.43
CA CYS A 272 -18.75 -2.76 8.99
C CYS A 272 -17.47 -1.97 8.63
N LEU A 273 -16.48 -2.63 8.02
CA LEU A 273 -15.31 -2.01 7.42
C LEU A 273 -15.60 -1.70 5.96
N VAL A 274 -15.44 -0.44 5.54
CA VAL A 274 -15.52 -0.06 4.12
C VAL A 274 -14.11 0.16 3.57
N ALA A 275 -13.71 -0.66 2.59
CA ALA A 275 -12.38 -0.70 1.99
C ALA A 275 -12.45 -0.79 0.45
N VAL A 276 -13.22 0.10 -0.18
CA VAL A 276 -13.53 0.12 -1.62
C VAL A 276 -12.55 0.94 -2.46
N GLY A 277 -11.44 1.36 -1.88
CA GLY A 277 -10.40 2.12 -2.56
C GLY A 277 -10.01 3.40 -1.86
N ARG A 278 -9.14 4.17 -2.51
CA ARG A 278 -8.60 5.43 -2.01
C ARG A 278 -8.72 6.50 -3.09
N ARG A 279 -8.75 7.76 -2.69
CA ARG A 279 -8.74 8.91 -3.61
C ARG A 279 -7.68 9.92 -3.21
N PRO A 280 -7.05 10.61 -4.17
CA PRO A 280 -6.09 11.68 -3.91
C PRO A 280 -6.66 12.81 -3.04
N VAL A 281 -5.80 13.46 -2.26
CA VAL A 281 -6.16 14.62 -1.43
C VAL A 281 -5.67 15.89 -2.10
N THR A 282 -6.52 16.50 -2.93
CA THR A 282 -6.27 17.76 -3.63
C THR A 282 -7.21 18.90 -3.22
N ASP A 283 -8.37 18.55 -2.65
CA ASP A 283 -9.41 19.48 -2.24
C ASP A 283 -9.04 20.36 -1.02
N THR A 284 -7.90 20.10 -0.38
CA THR A 284 -7.37 20.91 0.72
C THR A 284 -6.36 21.97 0.28
N LEU A 285 -5.95 21.95 -0.99
CA LEU A 285 -4.78 22.69 -1.50
C LEU A 285 -5.12 24.05 -2.12
N ASN A 286 -6.41 24.33 -2.45
CA ASN A 286 -6.80 25.51 -3.22
C ASN A 286 -6.06 25.63 -4.58
N LEU A 287 -6.06 24.55 -5.37
CA LEU A 287 -5.33 24.44 -6.65
C LEU A 287 -5.73 25.52 -7.67
N ASP A 288 -6.96 26.05 -7.58
CA ASP A 288 -7.41 27.18 -8.43
C ASP A 288 -6.53 28.44 -8.30
N ALA A 289 -5.82 28.60 -7.17
CA ALA A 289 -4.92 29.74 -6.95
C ALA A 289 -3.61 29.65 -7.74
N VAL A 290 -3.27 28.45 -8.26
CA VAL A 290 -2.02 28.14 -8.98
C VAL A 290 -2.26 27.54 -10.36
N ASP A 291 -3.51 27.39 -10.79
CA ASP A 291 -3.92 26.86 -12.11
C ASP A 291 -3.32 25.49 -12.43
N ILE A 292 -3.29 24.59 -11.42
CA ILE A 292 -2.89 23.19 -11.59
C ILE A 292 -4.13 22.36 -11.95
N GLU A 293 -4.07 21.71 -13.10
CA GLU A 293 -5.11 20.81 -13.58
C GLU A 293 -5.03 19.44 -12.88
N THR A 294 -6.19 18.84 -12.66
CA THR A 294 -6.30 17.48 -12.09
C THR A 294 -7.26 16.65 -12.93
N GLU A 295 -6.93 15.36 -13.11
CA GLU A 295 -7.84 14.38 -13.69
C GLU A 295 -8.30 13.41 -12.59
N GLU A 296 -9.62 13.35 -12.33
CA GLU A 296 -10.22 12.57 -11.23
C GLU A 296 -9.58 12.83 -9.84
N GLY A 297 -9.05 14.05 -9.63
CA GLY A 297 -8.37 14.44 -8.40
C GLY A 297 -6.87 14.10 -8.36
N VAL A 298 -6.32 13.46 -9.37
CA VAL A 298 -4.88 13.20 -9.54
C VAL A 298 -4.22 14.43 -10.12
N ILE A 299 -3.06 14.82 -9.59
CA ILE A 299 -2.19 15.84 -10.17
C ILE A 299 -1.25 15.13 -11.16
N GLU A 300 -1.39 15.43 -12.45
CA GLU A 300 -0.51 14.88 -13.48
C GLU A 300 0.92 15.40 -13.36
N THR A 301 1.90 14.53 -13.57
CA THR A 301 3.32 14.85 -13.50
C THR A 301 4.10 14.26 -14.69
N ASP A 302 5.22 14.89 -15.01
CA ASP A 302 6.20 14.37 -15.96
C ASP A 302 7.15 13.31 -15.29
N ASP A 303 8.13 12.83 -16.08
CA ASP A 303 9.19 11.90 -15.61
C ASP A 303 10.14 12.50 -14.55
N ARG A 304 9.97 13.77 -14.21
CA ARG A 304 10.71 14.50 -13.18
C ARG A 304 9.85 14.90 -11.98
N ALA A 305 8.65 14.30 -11.89
CA ALA A 305 7.63 14.63 -10.89
C ALA A 305 7.13 16.10 -10.96
N ARG A 306 7.33 16.81 -12.07
CA ARG A 306 6.82 18.19 -12.25
C ARG A 306 5.36 18.15 -12.67
N THR A 307 4.60 19.08 -12.15
CA THR A 307 3.23 19.36 -12.61
C THR A 307 3.25 20.19 -13.92
N SER A 308 2.11 20.70 -14.32
CA SER A 308 2.02 21.69 -15.42
C SER A 308 2.83 22.98 -15.16
N LEU A 309 3.27 23.20 -13.91
CA LEU A 309 4.09 24.34 -13.50
C LEU A 309 5.50 23.87 -13.15
N ASP A 310 6.52 24.44 -13.80
CA ASP A 310 7.93 24.01 -13.69
C ASP A 310 8.49 24.03 -12.25
N HIS A 311 7.91 24.82 -11.35
CA HIS A 311 8.36 25.00 -9.97
C HIS A 311 7.47 24.30 -8.93
N ILE A 312 6.41 23.61 -9.37
CA ILE A 312 5.54 22.82 -8.49
C ILE A 312 5.59 21.35 -8.92
N PHE A 313 5.86 20.49 -7.95
CA PHE A 313 6.01 19.05 -8.09
C PHE A 313 4.87 18.34 -7.34
N ALA A 314 4.54 17.12 -7.75
CA ALA A 314 3.64 16.26 -6.99
C ALA A 314 4.21 14.85 -6.90
N VAL A 315 4.09 14.22 -5.70
CA VAL A 315 4.68 12.91 -5.42
C VAL A 315 3.76 12.05 -4.55
N GLY A 316 3.82 10.75 -4.72
CA GLY A 316 3.03 9.77 -4.01
C GLY A 316 1.60 9.66 -4.55
N ASP A 317 0.66 9.27 -3.69
CA ASP A 317 -0.72 8.94 -4.07
C ASP A 317 -1.46 10.11 -4.75
N VAL A 318 -1.08 11.35 -4.45
CA VAL A 318 -1.67 12.54 -5.08
C VAL A 318 -1.30 12.67 -6.56
N ALA A 319 -0.18 12.05 -6.98
CA ALA A 319 0.29 11.98 -8.36
C ALA A 319 -0.17 10.69 -9.09
N GLY A 320 -1.09 9.94 -8.48
CA GLY A 320 -1.75 8.78 -9.11
C GLY A 320 -1.15 7.42 -8.82
N ASP A 321 -1.68 6.43 -9.50
CA ASP A 321 -1.35 5.02 -9.33
C ASP A 321 0.06 4.64 -9.83
N PRO A 322 0.64 3.57 -9.27
CA PRO A 322 0.16 2.81 -8.12
C PRO A 322 0.37 3.57 -6.80
N MET A 323 -0.63 3.55 -5.89
CA MET A 323 -0.57 4.21 -4.58
C MET A 323 0.30 3.40 -3.60
N LEU A 324 1.63 3.45 -3.81
CA LEU A 324 2.62 2.67 -3.07
C LEU A 324 3.66 3.58 -2.40
N ALA A 325 3.98 3.28 -1.13
CA ALA A 325 4.91 4.09 -0.34
C ALA A 325 6.32 4.16 -0.95
N HIS A 326 6.83 3.04 -1.50
CA HIS A 326 8.16 2.98 -2.10
C HIS A 326 8.23 3.70 -3.48
N LYS A 327 7.12 3.76 -4.24
CA LYS A 327 7.01 4.65 -5.40
C LYS A 327 7.14 6.11 -4.93
N ALA A 328 6.38 6.49 -3.91
CA ALA A 328 6.43 7.83 -3.35
C ALA A 328 7.83 8.21 -2.81
N PHE A 329 8.59 7.25 -2.23
CA PHE A 329 9.98 7.48 -1.83
C PHE A 329 10.83 7.90 -3.03
N LYS A 330 10.76 7.13 -4.12
CA LYS A 330 11.55 7.42 -5.32
C LYS A 330 11.16 8.73 -5.97
N GLU A 331 9.87 9.01 -6.05
CA GLU A 331 9.36 10.29 -6.57
C GLU A 331 9.84 11.47 -5.73
N GLY A 332 9.81 11.34 -4.39
CA GLY A 332 10.30 12.37 -3.47
C GLY A 332 11.80 12.64 -3.62
N GLU A 333 12.63 11.60 -3.80
CA GLU A 333 14.06 11.74 -4.10
C GLU A 333 14.27 12.49 -5.41
N VAL A 334 13.62 12.05 -6.50
CA VAL A 334 13.75 12.64 -7.83
C VAL A 334 13.30 14.10 -7.83
N ALA A 335 12.16 14.42 -7.20
CA ALA A 335 11.69 15.82 -7.12
C ALA A 335 12.72 16.73 -6.43
N ALA A 336 13.27 16.30 -5.29
CA ALA A 336 14.29 17.07 -4.56
C ALA A 336 15.59 17.23 -5.39
N GLU A 337 16.03 16.17 -6.07
CA GLU A 337 17.22 16.19 -6.93
C GLU A 337 17.05 17.11 -8.13
N VAL A 338 15.88 17.08 -8.79
CA VAL A 338 15.56 17.98 -9.91
C VAL A 338 15.53 19.43 -9.46
N ILE A 339 14.96 19.73 -8.30
CA ILE A 339 14.96 21.09 -7.72
C ILE A 339 16.40 21.58 -7.45
N ALA A 340 17.27 20.69 -6.95
CA ALA A 340 18.69 21.00 -6.73
C ALA A 340 19.51 21.14 -8.03
N GLY A 341 18.91 20.87 -9.20
CA GLY A 341 19.57 20.95 -10.50
C GLY A 341 20.32 19.71 -10.93
N GLU A 342 20.10 18.57 -10.25
CA GLU A 342 20.66 17.27 -10.63
C GLU A 342 19.92 16.68 -11.83
N PRO A 343 20.59 15.90 -12.69
CA PRO A 343 19.98 15.27 -13.87
C PRO A 343 19.21 13.99 -13.47
N SER A 344 18.20 14.11 -12.61
CA SER A 344 17.40 13.00 -12.12
C SER A 344 16.08 12.88 -12.87
N ALA A 345 15.59 11.63 -13.00
CA ALA A 345 14.30 11.29 -13.60
C ALA A 345 13.76 9.95 -13.05
N LEU A 346 12.46 9.74 -13.23
CA LEU A 346 11.76 8.48 -12.92
C LEU A 346 11.91 7.53 -14.11
N ASP A 347 13.01 6.78 -14.15
CA ASP A 347 13.42 5.89 -15.25
C ASP A 347 13.42 4.40 -14.87
N TYR A 348 12.71 4.03 -13.79
CA TYR A 348 12.58 2.65 -13.35
C TYR A 348 11.85 1.77 -14.39
N GLN A 349 12.28 0.50 -14.51
CA GLN A 349 11.69 -0.45 -15.44
C GLN A 349 10.38 -1.04 -14.90
N ALA A 350 10.28 -1.23 -13.57
CA ALA A 350 9.09 -1.76 -12.92
C ALA A 350 9.01 -1.36 -11.45
N ILE A 351 7.79 -1.31 -10.92
CA ILE A 351 7.53 -1.07 -9.50
C ILE A 351 7.02 -2.38 -8.91
N PRO A 352 7.74 -2.99 -7.94
CA PRO A 352 7.23 -4.18 -7.26
C PRO A 352 6.05 -3.81 -6.36
N ALA A 353 5.12 -4.75 -6.18
CA ALA A 353 4.01 -4.60 -5.24
C ALA A 353 3.82 -5.89 -4.43
N ALA A 354 3.28 -5.76 -3.22
CA ALA A 354 2.96 -6.89 -2.37
C ALA A 354 1.61 -6.72 -1.68
N VAL A 355 0.91 -7.83 -1.51
CA VAL A 355 -0.29 -7.95 -0.68
C VAL A 355 0.00 -8.95 0.43
N PHE A 356 -0.23 -8.56 1.67
CA PHE A 356 0.08 -9.35 2.86
C PHE A 356 -1.14 -10.15 3.35
N THR A 357 -1.79 -10.81 2.40
CA THR A 357 -2.79 -11.85 2.69
C THR A 357 -2.11 -13.15 3.14
N ASP A 358 -2.88 -14.19 3.40
CA ASP A 358 -2.39 -15.55 3.63
C ASP A 358 -2.95 -16.44 2.50
N PRO A 359 -2.06 -16.92 1.55
CA PRO A 359 -0.65 -16.54 1.40
C PRO A 359 -0.44 -15.11 0.88
N GLU A 360 0.80 -14.61 0.98
CA GLU A 360 1.19 -13.33 0.40
C GLU A 360 1.18 -13.36 -1.12
N ILE A 361 1.02 -12.18 -1.74
CA ILE A 361 1.27 -11.98 -3.16
C ILE A 361 2.44 -11.00 -3.31
N GLY A 362 3.39 -11.32 -4.19
CA GLY A 362 4.41 -10.41 -4.69
C GLY A 362 4.35 -10.36 -6.20
N ASN A 363 4.34 -9.16 -6.78
CA ASN A 363 4.39 -9.00 -8.23
C ASN A 363 5.33 -7.87 -8.64
N VAL A 364 5.90 -7.97 -9.82
CA VAL A 364 6.73 -6.94 -10.44
C VAL A 364 6.68 -7.06 -11.96
N GLY A 365 6.67 -5.94 -12.66
CA GLY A 365 6.66 -5.91 -14.12
C GLY A 365 5.35 -6.41 -14.72
N MET A 366 5.44 -7.01 -15.90
CA MET A 366 4.30 -7.36 -16.75
C MET A 366 3.78 -8.76 -16.44
N THR A 367 2.47 -8.94 -16.50
CA THR A 367 1.83 -10.25 -16.66
C THR A 367 2.05 -10.75 -18.10
N GLU A 368 1.79 -12.04 -18.34
CA GLU A 368 1.83 -12.62 -19.69
C GLU A 368 0.91 -11.83 -20.67
N THR A 369 -0.31 -11.54 -20.24
CA THR A 369 -1.28 -10.76 -21.04
C THR A 369 -0.82 -9.33 -21.32
N GLU A 370 -0.16 -8.67 -20.36
CA GLU A 370 0.38 -7.32 -20.56
C GLU A 370 1.60 -7.34 -21.50
N ALA A 371 2.46 -8.35 -21.40
CA ALA A 371 3.59 -8.54 -22.30
C ALA A 371 3.11 -8.75 -23.76
N GLU A 372 2.11 -9.61 -23.98
CA GLU A 372 1.47 -9.79 -25.30
C GLU A 372 0.93 -8.46 -25.85
N LYS A 373 0.18 -7.70 -25.02
CA LYS A 373 -0.35 -6.38 -25.41
C LYS A 373 0.75 -5.36 -25.67
N GLY A 374 1.88 -5.48 -24.98
CA GLY A 374 3.08 -4.67 -25.18
C GLY A 374 3.85 -5.01 -26.45
N GLY A 375 3.48 -6.09 -27.14
CA GLY A 375 4.08 -6.52 -28.41
C GLY A 375 5.31 -7.43 -28.24
N TYR A 376 5.50 -8.00 -27.04
CA TYR A 376 6.48 -9.04 -26.77
C TYR A 376 5.92 -10.43 -27.15
N ASP A 377 6.80 -11.41 -27.29
CA ASP A 377 6.48 -12.84 -27.43
C ASP A 377 6.78 -13.53 -26.09
N PRO A 378 5.83 -13.57 -25.13
CA PRO A 378 6.13 -13.99 -23.79
C PRO A 378 6.38 -15.49 -23.68
N VAL A 379 7.46 -15.87 -23.01
CA VAL A 379 7.71 -17.21 -22.47
C VAL A 379 7.51 -17.19 -20.96
N VAL A 380 6.77 -18.19 -20.47
CA VAL A 380 6.36 -18.26 -19.05
C VAL A 380 6.93 -19.51 -18.39
N GLY A 381 7.60 -19.34 -17.25
CA GLY A 381 7.98 -20.45 -16.37
C GLY A 381 7.25 -20.34 -15.03
N GLN A 382 6.73 -21.47 -14.54
CA GLN A 382 5.97 -21.48 -13.29
C GLN A 382 6.32 -22.69 -12.42
N MET A 383 6.88 -22.44 -11.23
CA MET A 383 7.20 -23.46 -10.22
C MET A 383 6.10 -23.52 -9.16
N PRO A 384 5.35 -24.62 -9.02
CA PRO A 384 4.37 -24.77 -7.96
C PRO A 384 5.08 -25.04 -6.61
N LEU A 385 4.69 -24.35 -5.54
CA LEU A 385 5.32 -24.48 -4.21
C LEU A 385 5.19 -25.88 -3.60
N ARG A 386 4.19 -26.66 -3.99
CA ARG A 386 4.09 -28.09 -3.58
C ARG A 386 5.27 -28.96 -4.02
N ALA A 387 6.07 -28.50 -4.98
CA ALA A 387 7.30 -29.16 -5.40
C ALA A 387 8.57 -28.59 -4.71
N SER A 388 8.45 -27.50 -3.94
CA SER A 388 9.54 -26.90 -3.18
C SER A 388 9.76 -27.62 -1.85
N GLY A 389 10.97 -28.19 -1.65
CA GLY A 389 11.35 -28.82 -0.39
C GLY A 389 11.25 -27.86 0.80
N ARG A 390 11.61 -26.59 0.62
CA ARG A 390 11.52 -25.58 1.68
C ARG A 390 10.06 -25.26 2.04
N ALA A 391 9.21 -25.03 1.05
CA ALA A 391 7.79 -24.77 1.27
C ALA A 391 7.12 -25.92 2.05
N LEU A 392 7.44 -27.17 1.72
CA LEU A 392 6.97 -28.34 2.46
C LEU A 392 7.44 -28.36 3.93
N THR A 393 8.66 -27.89 4.23
CA THR A 393 9.15 -27.82 5.62
C THR A 393 8.45 -26.73 6.42
N LEU A 394 7.88 -25.72 5.77
CA LEU A 394 7.06 -24.68 6.37
C LEU A 394 5.59 -25.09 6.55
N ASN A 395 5.20 -26.24 6.00
CA ASN A 395 3.81 -26.71 5.84
C ASN A 395 2.99 -25.81 4.90
N GLU A 396 3.66 -24.99 4.08
CA GLU A 396 3.09 -24.09 3.08
C GLU A 396 3.37 -24.67 1.68
N ARG A 397 2.34 -25.20 1.04
CA ARG A 397 2.49 -25.89 -0.25
C ARG A 397 1.64 -25.30 -1.37
N GLU A 398 0.77 -24.37 -1.01
CA GLU A 398 -0.13 -23.71 -1.95
C GLU A 398 0.54 -22.49 -2.56
N GLY A 399 0.22 -22.23 -3.83
CA GLY A 399 0.83 -21.13 -4.58
C GLY A 399 1.94 -21.56 -5.52
N PHE A 400 2.59 -20.56 -6.07
CA PHE A 400 3.60 -20.73 -7.12
C PHE A 400 4.52 -19.49 -7.24
N VAL A 401 5.62 -19.68 -7.92
CA VAL A 401 6.45 -18.61 -8.50
C VAL A 401 6.29 -18.67 -9.99
N ARG A 402 5.95 -17.55 -10.62
CA ARG A 402 5.83 -17.39 -12.07
C ARG A 402 6.80 -16.29 -12.53
N VAL A 403 7.48 -16.51 -13.64
CA VAL A 403 8.26 -15.50 -14.35
C VAL A 403 7.77 -15.39 -15.79
N VAL A 404 7.84 -14.16 -16.32
CA VAL A 404 7.49 -13.82 -17.70
C VAL A 404 8.72 -13.19 -18.33
N ALA A 405 9.13 -13.66 -19.49
CA ALA A 405 10.25 -13.11 -20.25
C ALA A 405 9.88 -13.04 -21.75
N ASP A 406 10.64 -12.27 -22.50
CA ASP A 406 10.51 -12.19 -23.93
C ASP A 406 11.30 -13.32 -24.63
N ASP A 407 10.66 -14.16 -25.43
CA ASP A 407 11.29 -15.32 -26.08
C ASP A 407 12.39 -14.90 -27.07
N GLU A 408 12.28 -13.72 -27.69
CA GLU A 408 13.27 -13.24 -28.68
C GLU A 408 14.56 -12.79 -27.99
N THR A 409 14.48 -12.08 -26.87
CA THR A 409 15.62 -11.43 -26.23
C THR A 409 16.07 -12.13 -24.95
N GLY A 410 15.21 -12.96 -24.36
CA GLY A 410 15.41 -13.58 -23.06
C GLY A 410 15.25 -12.64 -21.87
N PHE A 411 14.99 -11.32 -22.06
CA PHE A 411 14.86 -10.37 -20.96
C PHE A 411 13.65 -10.67 -20.09
N LEU A 412 13.85 -10.62 -18.77
CA LEU A 412 12.76 -10.69 -17.80
C LEU A 412 11.85 -9.48 -17.95
N LEU A 413 10.56 -9.72 -18.12
CA LEU A 413 9.51 -8.70 -18.25
C LEU A 413 8.69 -8.57 -16.98
N GLY A 414 8.53 -9.66 -16.23
CA GLY A 414 7.73 -9.63 -15.02
C GLY A 414 7.74 -10.92 -14.21
N ALA A 415 7.13 -10.87 -13.04
CA ALA A 415 6.96 -12.02 -12.16
C ALA A 415 5.77 -11.87 -11.23
N GLN A 416 5.14 -13.00 -10.90
CA GLN A 416 4.10 -13.12 -9.88
C GLN A 416 4.47 -14.27 -8.93
N ILE A 417 4.39 -14.01 -7.64
CA ILE A 417 4.64 -14.97 -6.58
C ILE A 417 3.42 -15.01 -5.67
N VAL A 418 2.88 -16.19 -5.43
CA VAL A 418 1.82 -16.41 -4.43
C VAL A 418 2.32 -17.47 -3.47
N GLY A 419 2.56 -17.09 -2.22
CA GLY A 419 3.12 -18.02 -1.25
C GLY A 419 3.75 -17.33 -0.05
N PRO A 420 4.37 -18.09 0.86
CA PRO A 420 5.07 -17.52 2.01
C PRO A 420 6.26 -16.65 1.56
N GLU A 421 6.45 -15.51 2.23
CA GLU A 421 7.55 -14.58 1.98
C GLU A 421 7.55 -14.02 0.53
N ALA A 422 6.41 -13.99 -0.16
CA ALA A 422 6.33 -13.49 -1.53
C ALA A 422 6.77 -12.03 -1.63
N SER A 423 6.49 -11.24 -0.60
CA SER A 423 6.92 -9.83 -0.49
C SER A 423 8.44 -9.65 -0.48
N GLU A 424 9.17 -10.60 0.10
CA GLU A 424 10.64 -10.60 0.12
C GLU A 424 11.25 -11.20 -1.15
N LEU A 425 10.64 -12.30 -1.65
CA LEU A 425 11.14 -13.01 -2.83
C LEU A 425 11.06 -12.17 -4.11
N VAL A 426 10.03 -11.33 -4.25
CA VAL A 426 9.84 -10.49 -5.44
C VAL A 426 10.96 -9.47 -5.63
N ALA A 427 11.69 -9.11 -4.56
CA ALA A 427 12.78 -8.13 -4.62
C ALA A 427 13.96 -8.60 -5.50
N GLU A 428 14.26 -9.90 -5.52
CA GLU A 428 15.29 -10.46 -6.41
C GLU A 428 14.93 -10.23 -7.87
N LEU A 429 13.68 -10.50 -8.24
CA LEU A 429 13.19 -10.33 -9.61
C LEU A 429 13.04 -8.86 -10.00
N ALA A 430 12.68 -7.99 -9.05
CA ALA A 430 12.68 -6.55 -9.27
C ALA A 430 14.09 -6.02 -9.63
N VAL A 431 15.13 -6.47 -8.90
CA VAL A 431 16.51 -6.12 -9.21
C VAL A 431 16.94 -6.69 -10.57
N ALA A 432 16.54 -7.93 -10.90
CA ALA A 432 16.86 -8.54 -12.17
C ALA A 432 16.25 -7.77 -13.36
N ILE A 433 14.97 -7.37 -13.26
CA ILE A 433 14.28 -6.58 -14.29
C ILE A 433 14.94 -5.20 -14.42
N GLU A 434 15.22 -4.51 -13.31
CA GLU A 434 15.84 -3.19 -13.33
C GLU A 434 17.22 -3.19 -13.98
N LEU A 435 17.98 -4.27 -13.83
CA LEU A 435 19.30 -4.45 -14.45
C LEU A 435 19.23 -4.99 -15.88
N GLY A 436 18.06 -5.28 -16.42
CA GLY A 436 17.89 -5.89 -17.74
C GLY A 436 18.49 -7.28 -17.82
N ALA A 437 18.30 -8.11 -16.76
CA ALA A 437 18.77 -9.48 -16.75
C ALA A 437 17.92 -10.37 -17.65
N THR A 438 18.57 -11.39 -18.22
CA THR A 438 17.91 -12.44 -19.01
C THR A 438 17.56 -13.65 -18.13
N LEU A 439 16.75 -14.56 -18.66
CA LEU A 439 16.49 -15.86 -18.02
C LEU A 439 17.80 -16.61 -17.73
N GLU A 440 18.75 -16.59 -18.66
CA GLU A 440 20.05 -17.28 -18.50
C GLU A 440 20.88 -16.66 -17.38
N ASP A 441 20.85 -15.34 -17.18
CA ASP A 441 21.58 -14.67 -16.11
C ASP A 441 21.06 -15.13 -14.73
N VAL A 442 19.74 -15.22 -14.56
CA VAL A 442 19.14 -15.70 -13.33
C VAL A 442 19.34 -17.20 -13.15
N ALA A 443 19.20 -18.01 -14.23
CA ALA A 443 19.45 -19.45 -14.20
C ALA A 443 20.90 -19.80 -13.88
N ALA A 444 21.87 -18.94 -14.24
CA ALA A 444 23.31 -19.12 -13.91
C ALA A 444 23.61 -18.73 -12.46
N THR A 445 22.71 -18.01 -11.78
CA THR A 445 22.91 -17.59 -10.39
C THR A 445 22.67 -18.75 -9.43
N ILE A 446 23.61 -18.97 -8.48
CA ILE A 446 23.50 -20.05 -7.50
C ILE A 446 22.55 -19.61 -6.35
N HIS A 447 21.46 -20.34 -6.16
CA HIS A 447 20.55 -20.16 -5.06
C HIS A 447 20.87 -21.07 -3.87
N ILE A 448 20.60 -20.59 -2.66
CA ILE A 448 20.93 -21.32 -1.43
C ILE A 448 19.93 -22.47 -1.23
N HIS A 449 20.44 -23.69 -0.98
CA HIS A 449 19.62 -24.84 -0.64
C HIS A 449 19.60 -25.11 0.89
N PRO A 450 18.42 -25.40 1.52
CA PRO A 450 17.08 -25.27 0.96
C PRO A 450 16.47 -23.89 1.30
N THR A 451 15.98 -23.18 0.30
CA THR A 451 15.29 -21.88 0.47
C THR A 451 14.10 -21.78 -0.47
N LEU A 452 13.23 -20.78 -0.22
CA LEU A 452 12.13 -20.45 -1.14
C LEU A 452 12.64 -19.83 -2.45
N GLY A 453 13.81 -19.17 -2.44
CA GLY A 453 14.44 -18.61 -3.64
C GLY A 453 14.79 -19.67 -4.70
N GLU A 454 14.91 -20.96 -4.32
CA GLU A 454 15.06 -22.04 -5.31
C GLU A 454 13.82 -22.20 -6.20
N ALA A 455 12.64 -21.78 -5.72
CA ALA A 455 11.42 -21.78 -6.54
C ALA A 455 11.49 -20.69 -7.63
N VAL A 456 12.17 -19.56 -7.37
CA VAL A 456 12.47 -18.54 -8.39
C VAL A 456 13.37 -19.13 -9.47
N HIS A 457 14.47 -19.77 -9.05
CA HIS A 457 15.40 -20.41 -9.95
C HIS A 457 14.75 -21.50 -10.84
N GLU A 458 13.93 -22.36 -10.24
CA GLU A 458 13.22 -23.42 -10.99
C GLU A 458 12.15 -22.83 -11.94
N ALA A 459 11.44 -21.76 -11.55
CA ALA A 459 10.51 -21.08 -12.45
C ALA A 459 11.24 -20.52 -13.66
N VAL A 460 12.40 -19.87 -13.48
CA VAL A 460 13.23 -19.37 -14.56
C VAL A 460 13.72 -20.52 -15.46
N LYS A 461 14.17 -21.63 -14.88
CA LYS A 461 14.56 -22.82 -15.65
C LYS A 461 13.37 -23.46 -16.38
N GLY A 462 12.16 -23.36 -15.82
CA GLY A 462 10.94 -23.80 -16.50
C GLY A 462 10.65 -23.01 -17.77
N ALA A 463 10.90 -21.69 -17.75
CA ALA A 463 10.80 -20.86 -18.95
C ALA A 463 11.83 -21.22 -20.03
N LEU A 464 12.97 -21.82 -19.65
CA LEU A 464 14.02 -22.30 -20.56
C LEU A 464 13.85 -23.79 -20.96
N ASP A 465 12.76 -24.46 -20.56
CA ASP A 465 12.58 -25.92 -20.71
C ASP A 465 13.68 -26.77 -20.02
N GLU A 466 14.31 -26.23 -18.96
CA GLU A 466 15.44 -26.84 -18.24
C GLU A 466 15.13 -27.17 -16.78
N SER A 467 13.85 -27.11 -16.34
CA SER A 467 13.48 -27.44 -14.98
C SER A 467 13.92 -28.85 -14.57
N ILE A 468 14.33 -29.01 -13.29
CA ILE A 468 14.85 -30.28 -12.78
C ILE A 468 13.92 -30.91 -11.74
N HIS A 469 13.27 -30.08 -10.94
CA HIS A 469 12.56 -30.54 -9.75
C HIS A 469 11.03 -30.58 -9.88
N TYR A 470 10.48 -30.24 -11.05
CA TYR A 470 9.02 -30.31 -11.27
C TYR A 470 8.67 -30.57 -12.73
#